data_dab90dbf7e038b50cf9904df5b2b6810
#
_entry.id   dab90dbf7e038b50cf9904df5b2b6810
#
_cell.length_a   1.000
_cell.length_b   1.000
_cell.length_c   1.000
_cell.angle_alpha   90.00
_cell.angle_beta   90.00
_cell.angle_gamma   90.00
#
_symmetry.space_group_name_H-M   'P 1'
#
loop_
_entity.id
_entity.type
_entity.pdbx_description
1 polymer ?
#
loop_
_entity_poly.entity_id
_entity_poly.type
_entity_poly.pdbx_seq_one_letter_code
_entity_poly.pdbx_strand_id
1 'polypeptide(L)'
;MMERKPLPIGIEDFKEVIDSGYYFVDKTLMIKDLIVNKVKVGLFTRPRRFGKTLNMSMIQRFFEKTDESNAYLFDGLKISEYPECMQYQGQYPVISISLKSMKQATFEEAFAVFKDLIRAEILRHKSVLFQNDAIEKTDLDRDRKSVV
;
A
#
# COMPACT_ATOMS: atom_id res chain seq x y z
N MET A 1 13.00 7.66 -33.09
CA MET A 1 13.30 6.39 -32.38
C MET A 1 12.42 6.34 -31.15
N MET A 2 11.56 5.35 -31.01
CA MET A 2 10.85 5.15 -29.73
C MET A 2 11.87 4.66 -28.72
N GLU A 3 12.13 5.50 -27.72
CA GLU A 3 12.98 5.12 -26.60
C GLU A 3 12.34 3.98 -25.83
N ARG A 4 12.98 2.81 -25.81
CA ARG A 4 12.45 1.64 -25.11
C ARG A 4 12.58 1.86 -23.61
N LYS A 5 11.44 1.97 -22.91
CA LYS A 5 11.44 2.05 -21.46
C LYS A 5 12.10 0.79 -20.85
N PRO A 6 12.99 0.94 -19.85
CA PRO A 6 13.60 -0.20 -19.17
C PRO A 6 12.54 -1.03 -18.42
N LEU A 7 12.81 -2.32 -18.23
CA LEU A 7 11.93 -3.21 -17.48
C LEU A 7 12.18 -3.06 -15.96
N PRO A 8 11.12 -3.03 -15.12
CA PRO A 8 11.25 -2.88 -13.67
C PRO A 8 11.66 -4.21 -12.99
N ILE A 9 12.86 -4.70 -13.29
CA ILE A 9 13.34 -5.97 -12.72
C ILE A 9 13.68 -5.78 -11.25
N GLY A 10 12.99 -6.51 -10.35
CA GLY A 10 13.22 -6.45 -8.91
C GLY A 10 12.56 -5.26 -8.21
N ILE A 11 11.85 -4.38 -8.92
CA ILE A 11 11.12 -3.26 -8.34
C ILE A 11 9.72 -3.71 -7.91
N GLU A 12 9.36 -3.40 -6.69
CA GLU A 12 8.09 -3.80 -6.07
C GLU A 12 7.18 -2.62 -5.72
N ASP A 13 7.71 -1.38 -5.72
CA ASP A 13 6.93 -0.17 -5.47
C ASP A 13 6.43 0.46 -6.77
N PHE A 14 5.12 0.62 -6.88
CA PHE A 14 4.46 1.23 -8.03
C PHE A 14 4.92 2.68 -8.26
N LYS A 15 5.10 3.46 -7.19
CA LYS A 15 5.59 4.84 -7.29
C LYS A 15 6.97 4.89 -7.96
N GLU A 16 7.89 4.02 -7.54
CA GLU A 16 9.23 3.94 -8.13
C GLU A 16 9.17 3.59 -9.63
N VAL A 17 8.27 2.67 -10.02
CA VAL A 17 8.10 2.29 -11.44
C VAL A 17 7.67 3.48 -12.29
N ILE A 18 6.72 4.28 -11.80
CA ILE A 18 6.19 5.43 -12.56
C ILE A 18 7.19 6.58 -12.56
N ASP A 19 7.73 6.97 -11.41
CA ASP A 19 8.64 8.12 -11.26
C ASP A 19 9.96 7.92 -12.04
N SER A 20 10.46 6.69 -12.09
CA SER A 20 11.68 6.35 -12.83
C SER A 20 11.45 6.02 -14.30
N GLY A 21 10.20 6.10 -14.78
CA GLY A 21 9.86 5.90 -16.20
C GLY A 21 10.03 4.47 -16.70
N TYR A 22 9.95 3.47 -15.82
CA TYR A 22 10.00 2.06 -16.23
C TYR A 22 8.79 1.65 -17.06
N TYR A 23 8.94 0.56 -17.81
CA TYR A 23 7.83 -0.04 -18.53
C TYR A 23 6.81 -0.61 -17.54
N PHE A 24 5.58 -0.13 -17.61
CA PHE A 24 4.48 -0.60 -16.78
C PHE A 24 3.38 -1.22 -17.64
N VAL A 25 3.00 -2.46 -17.33
CA VAL A 25 1.81 -3.10 -17.90
C VAL A 25 0.60 -2.62 -17.09
N ASP A 26 -0.20 -1.78 -17.69
CA ASP A 26 -1.34 -1.15 -17.03
C ASP A 26 -2.39 -2.19 -16.60
N LYS A 27 -2.49 -2.37 -15.30
CA LYS A 27 -3.48 -3.23 -14.61
C LYS A 27 -4.41 -2.41 -13.70
N THR A 28 -4.45 -1.09 -13.88
CA THR A 28 -5.23 -0.20 -13.01
C THR A 28 -6.73 -0.48 -13.03
N LEU A 29 -7.26 -1.11 -14.08
CA LEU A 29 -8.67 -1.55 -14.11
C LEU A 29 -9.02 -2.55 -12.99
N MET A 30 -8.03 -3.21 -12.38
CA MET A 30 -8.26 -4.01 -11.18
C MET A 30 -8.80 -3.17 -10.02
N ILE A 31 -8.39 -1.91 -9.93
CA ILE A 31 -8.91 -0.95 -8.94
C ILE A 31 -10.39 -0.67 -9.21
N LYS A 32 -10.75 -0.46 -10.49
CA LYS A 32 -12.15 -0.29 -10.89
C LYS A 32 -12.99 -1.50 -10.49
N ASP A 33 -12.50 -2.71 -10.74
CA ASP A 33 -13.21 -3.94 -10.39
C ASP A 33 -13.45 -4.04 -8.87
N LEU A 34 -12.46 -3.64 -8.04
CA LEU A 34 -12.61 -3.59 -6.58
C LEU A 34 -13.71 -2.62 -6.15
N ILE A 35 -13.77 -1.43 -6.76
CA ILE A 35 -14.73 -0.37 -6.43
C ILE A 35 -16.14 -0.77 -6.87
N VAL A 36 -16.30 -1.15 -8.14
CA VAL A 36 -17.61 -1.45 -8.76
C VAL A 36 -18.26 -2.65 -8.09
N ASN A 37 -17.49 -3.71 -7.83
CA ASN A 37 -18.00 -4.92 -7.20
C ASN A 37 -18.11 -4.81 -5.67
N LYS A 38 -17.76 -3.65 -5.07
CA LYS A 38 -17.78 -3.41 -3.62
C LYS A 38 -17.12 -4.55 -2.84
N VAL A 39 -15.95 -4.96 -3.29
CA VAL A 39 -15.23 -6.12 -2.75
C VAL A 39 -14.83 -5.86 -1.31
N LYS A 40 -15.41 -6.59 -0.36
CA LYS A 40 -15.04 -6.51 1.06
C LYS A 40 -13.77 -7.30 1.38
N VAL A 41 -13.60 -8.45 0.74
CA VAL A 41 -12.42 -9.30 0.88
C VAL A 41 -12.03 -9.81 -0.50
N GLY A 42 -10.82 -9.46 -0.94
CA GLY A 42 -10.26 -9.89 -2.23
C GLY A 42 -9.05 -10.78 -2.02
N LEU A 43 -9.02 -11.94 -2.68
CA LEU A 43 -7.88 -12.83 -2.71
C LEU A 43 -7.26 -12.86 -4.10
N PHE A 44 -6.02 -12.36 -4.21
CA PHE A 44 -5.27 -12.34 -5.47
C PHE A 44 -4.22 -13.44 -5.48
N THR A 45 -4.57 -14.58 -6.07
CA THR A 45 -3.66 -15.72 -6.24
C THR A 45 -3.02 -15.67 -7.62
N ARG A 46 -1.69 -15.55 -7.67
CA ARG A 46 -0.91 -15.61 -8.91
C ARG A 46 0.41 -16.32 -8.62
N PRO A 47 1.03 -16.98 -9.59
CA PRO A 47 2.37 -17.54 -9.46
C PRO A 47 3.40 -16.48 -9.04
N ARG A 48 4.57 -16.91 -8.60
CA ARG A 48 5.70 -16.01 -8.33
C ARG A 48 6.05 -15.22 -9.60
N ARG A 49 6.53 -13.98 -9.44
CA ARG A 49 6.95 -13.05 -10.53
C ARG A 49 5.82 -12.51 -11.42
N PHE A 50 4.55 -12.70 -11.05
CA PHE A 50 3.40 -12.12 -11.75
C PHE A 50 2.97 -10.74 -11.21
N GLY A 51 3.87 -10.01 -10.56
CA GLY A 51 3.65 -8.63 -10.13
C GLY A 51 2.66 -8.46 -8.98
N LYS A 52 2.45 -9.47 -8.12
CA LYS A 52 1.52 -9.36 -6.97
C LYS A 52 1.87 -8.19 -6.06
N THR A 53 3.12 -8.09 -5.64
CA THR A 53 3.59 -7.02 -4.75
C THR A 53 3.44 -5.65 -5.41
N LEU A 54 3.79 -5.53 -6.69
CA LEU A 54 3.63 -4.30 -7.44
C LEU A 54 2.16 -3.88 -7.56
N ASN A 55 1.24 -4.83 -7.82
CA ASN A 55 -0.18 -4.55 -7.89
C ASN A 55 -0.75 -4.16 -6.51
N MET A 56 -0.29 -4.78 -5.43
CA MET A 56 -0.66 -4.38 -4.07
C MET A 56 -0.16 -2.97 -3.74
N SER A 57 1.08 -2.64 -4.12
CA SER A 57 1.62 -1.29 -4.00
C SER A 57 0.80 -0.27 -4.81
N MET A 58 0.40 -0.62 -6.04
CA MET A 58 -0.46 0.22 -6.88
C MET A 58 -1.81 0.51 -6.20
N ILE A 59 -2.47 -0.53 -5.67
CA ILE A 59 -3.75 -0.39 -4.95
C ILE A 59 -3.56 0.50 -3.71
N GLN A 60 -2.50 0.27 -2.93
CA GLN A 60 -2.18 1.09 -1.77
C GLN A 60 -2.01 2.56 -2.18
N ARG A 61 -1.16 2.85 -3.17
CA ARG A 61 -0.90 4.21 -3.65
C ARG A 61 -2.15 4.90 -4.20
N PHE A 62 -3.11 4.13 -4.73
CA PHE A 62 -4.38 4.69 -5.21
C PHE A 62 -5.27 5.17 -4.07
N PHE A 63 -5.52 4.31 -3.08
CA PHE A 63 -6.49 4.62 -2.03
C PHE A 63 -5.90 5.45 -0.89
N GLU A 64 -4.59 5.36 -0.65
CA GLU A 64 -3.94 5.93 0.51
C GLU A 64 -3.95 7.45 0.51
N LYS A 65 -4.48 8.02 1.62
CA LYS A 65 -4.37 9.44 1.91
C LYS A 65 -2.95 9.74 2.41
N THR A 66 -2.26 10.60 1.69
CA THR A 66 -0.89 11.04 1.99
C THR A 66 -0.83 12.58 1.98
N ASP A 67 0.20 13.16 2.60
CA ASP A 67 0.38 14.61 2.63
C ASP A 67 0.60 15.17 1.21
N GLU A 68 1.35 14.43 0.39
CA GLU A 68 1.49 14.70 -1.04
C GLU A 68 0.57 13.77 -1.85
N SER A 69 -0.21 14.33 -2.76
CA SER A 69 -1.14 13.55 -3.57
C SER A 69 -0.40 12.58 -4.49
N ASN A 70 -0.82 11.32 -4.48
CA ASN A 70 -0.37 10.28 -5.41
C ASN A 70 -1.19 10.25 -6.72
N ALA A 71 -2.09 11.22 -6.95
CA ALA A 71 -2.98 11.20 -8.11
C ALA A 71 -2.22 11.18 -9.44
N TYR A 72 -1.11 11.92 -9.53
CA TYR A 72 -0.28 12.01 -10.73
C TYR A 72 0.28 10.65 -11.20
N LEU A 73 0.44 9.69 -10.29
CA LEU A 73 0.92 8.35 -10.62
C LEU A 73 -0.02 7.60 -11.56
N PHE A 74 -1.28 8.03 -11.62
CA PHE A 74 -2.35 7.40 -12.40
C PHE A 74 -2.68 8.17 -13.68
N ASP A 75 -2.02 9.31 -13.93
CA ASP A 75 -2.24 10.11 -15.12
C ASP A 75 -1.89 9.33 -16.39
N GLY A 76 -2.83 9.31 -17.32
CA GLY A 76 -2.69 8.58 -18.58
C GLY A 76 -2.80 7.06 -18.47
N LEU A 77 -3.07 6.51 -17.29
CA LEU A 77 -3.42 5.11 -17.10
C LEU A 77 -4.94 4.90 -17.26
N LYS A 78 -5.34 3.67 -17.55
CA LYS A 78 -6.75 3.33 -17.84
C LYS A 78 -7.74 3.73 -16.75
N ILE A 79 -7.33 3.70 -15.49
CA ILE A 79 -8.20 4.12 -14.38
C ILE A 79 -8.56 5.61 -14.44
N SER A 80 -7.68 6.46 -14.97
CA SER A 80 -7.94 7.90 -15.10
C SER A 80 -9.08 8.24 -16.06
N GLU A 81 -9.47 7.29 -16.92
CA GLU A 81 -10.62 7.43 -17.81
C GLU A 81 -11.97 7.26 -17.07
N TYR A 82 -11.94 6.90 -15.78
CA TYR A 82 -13.12 6.63 -14.95
C TYR A 82 -13.21 7.62 -13.77
N PRO A 83 -13.80 8.83 -14.00
CA PRO A 83 -13.91 9.84 -12.93
C PRO A 83 -14.64 9.35 -11.69
N GLU A 84 -15.62 8.46 -11.86
CA GLU A 84 -16.35 7.81 -10.77
C GLU A 84 -15.48 6.91 -9.88
N CYS A 85 -14.35 6.42 -10.40
CA CYS A 85 -13.36 5.69 -9.62
C CYS A 85 -12.32 6.63 -9.02
N MET A 86 -11.91 7.67 -9.77
CA MET A 86 -10.90 8.63 -9.33
C MET A 86 -11.33 9.43 -8.08
N GLN A 87 -12.64 9.58 -7.81
CA GLN A 87 -13.12 10.22 -6.58
C GLN A 87 -12.68 9.49 -5.29
N TYR A 88 -12.34 8.20 -5.38
CA TYR A 88 -11.84 7.41 -4.23
C TYR A 88 -10.33 7.52 -4.05
N GLN A 89 -9.62 8.15 -4.99
CA GLN A 89 -8.18 8.29 -4.95
C GLN A 89 -7.75 9.16 -3.75
N GLY A 90 -6.81 8.64 -2.94
CA GLY A 90 -6.24 9.38 -1.81
C GLY A 90 -7.20 9.66 -0.65
N GLN A 91 -8.29 8.90 -0.50
CA GLN A 91 -9.34 9.19 0.48
C GLN A 91 -9.25 8.35 1.76
N TYR A 92 -8.45 7.28 1.78
CA TYR A 92 -8.50 6.30 2.87
C TYR A 92 -7.16 6.15 3.60
N PRO A 93 -7.16 5.93 4.92
CA PRO A 93 -6.01 5.36 5.58
C PRO A 93 -5.88 3.90 5.16
N VAL A 94 -4.74 3.54 4.55
CA VAL A 94 -4.48 2.18 4.06
C VAL A 94 -3.44 1.50 4.93
N ILE A 95 -3.77 0.37 5.53
CA ILE A 95 -2.83 -0.48 6.25
C ILE A 95 -2.27 -1.50 5.27
N SER A 96 -0.95 -1.50 5.09
CA SER A 96 -0.25 -2.41 4.18
C SER A 96 0.83 -3.19 4.94
N ILE A 97 0.64 -4.49 5.08
CA ILE A 97 1.54 -5.36 5.83
C ILE A 97 2.10 -6.43 4.91
N SER A 98 3.43 -6.52 4.85
CA SER A 98 4.15 -7.60 4.17
C SER A 98 4.70 -8.59 5.18
N LEU A 99 4.32 -9.85 5.05
CA LEU A 99 4.80 -10.93 5.90
C LEU A 99 6.10 -11.59 5.40
N LYS A 100 6.78 -10.98 4.41
CA LYS A 100 8.03 -11.53 3.83
C LYS A 100 9.13 -11.69 4.87
N SER A 101 9.25 -10.76 5.81
CA SER A 101 10.26 -10.77 6.89
C SER A 101 9.90 -11.69 8.06
N MET A 102 8.70 -12.28 8.07
CA MET A 102 8.24 -13.14 9.16
C MET A 102 8.88 -14.53 9.18
N LYS A 103 9.64 -14.89 8.15
CA LYS A 103 10.34 -16.18 8.08
C LYS A 103 11.59 -16.14 8.98
N GLN A 104 11.42 -16.42 10.25
CA GLN A 104 12.45 -16.48 11.27
C GLN A 104 12.68 -17.92 11.74
N ALA A 105 13.77 -18.13 12.50
CA ALA A 105 14.13 -19.45 13.02
C ALA A 105 13.23 -19.88 14.18
N THR A 106 12.77 -18.93 15.00
CA THR A 106 11.92 -19.16 16.17
C THR A 106 10.62 -18.36 16.11
N PHE A 107 9.64 -18.79 16.91
CA PHE A 107 8.37 -18.07 17.04
C PHE A 107 8.58 -16.69 17.70
N GLU A 108 9.43 -16.62 18.71
CA GLU A 108 9.73 -15.40 19.45
C GLU A 108 10.30 -14.33 18.53
N GLU A 109 11.24 -14.70 17.66
CA GLU A 109 11.81 -13.79 16.65
C GLU A 109 10.76 -13.35 15.63
N ALA A 110 9.95 -14.28 15.12
CA ALA A 110 8.87 -13.95 14.20
C ALA A 110 7.85 -13.01 14.84
N PHE A 111 7.50 -13.24 16.10
CA PHE A 111 6.55 -12.38 16.82
C PHE A 111 7.12 -10.99 17.11
N ALA A 112 8.42 -10.88 17.41
CA ALA A 112 9.07 -9.58 17.53
C ALA A 112 9.02 -8.77 16.23
N VAL A 113 9.36 -9.40 15.10
CA VAL A 113 9.25 -8.78 13.76
C VAL A 113 7.82 -8.35 13.47
N PHE A 114 6.82 -9.17 13.80
CA PHE A 114 5.42 -8.81 13.61
C PHE A 114 5.01 -7.57 14.42
N LYS A 115 5.41 -7.49 15.67
CA LYS A 115 5.16 -6.29 16.49
C LYS A 115 5.78 -5.03 15.89
N ASP A 116 6.99 -5.14 15.35
CA ASP A 116 7.67 -4.00 14.73
C ASP A 116 6.97 -3.57 13.42
N LEU A 117 6.45 -4.50 12.63
CA LEU A 117 5.64 -4.20 11.45
C LEU A 117 4.36 -3.43 11.82
N ILE A 118 3.65 -3.87 12.86
CA ILE A 118 2.44 -3.18 13.35
C ILE A 118 2.79 -1.79 13.88
N ARG A 119 3.88 -1.65 14.64
CA ARG A 119 4.35 -0.33 15.13
C ARG A 119 4.65 0.62 13.97
N ALA A 120 5.35 0.15 12.95
CA ALA A 120 5.68 0.96 11.77
C ALA A 120 4.41 1.46 11.08
N GLU A 121 3.38 0.61 10.92
CA GLU A 121 2.09 1.00 10.35
C GLU A 121 1.34 2.02 11.22
N ILE A 122 1.30 1.85 12.53
CA ILE A 122 0.69 2.80 13.45
C ILE A 122 1.39 4.17 13.36
N LEU A 123 2.73 4.18 13.34
CA LEU A 123 3.50 5.42 13.22
C LEU A 123 3.26 6.12 11.86
N ARG A 124 3.13 5.35 10.79
CA ARG A 124 2.81 5.87 9.44
C ARG A 124 1.45 6.58 9.41
N HIS A 125 0.48 6.09 10.15
CA HIS A 125 -0.85 6.67 10.27
C HIS A 125 -1.03 7.62 11.45
N LYS A 126 0.07 8.03 12.09
CA LYS A 126 0.04 8.86 13.29
C LYS A 126 -0.81 10.14 13.12
N SER A 127 -0.68 10.84 11.99
CA SER A 127 -1.45 12.06 11.72
C SER A 127 -2.96 11.81 11.68
N VAL A 128 -3.39 10.69 11.12
CA VAL A 128 -4.82 10.32 11.03
C VAL A 128 -5.34 9.86 12.39
N LEU A 129 -4.56 9.05 13.13
CA LEU A 129 -4.95 8.50 14.43
C LEU A 129 -5.05 9.58 15.50
N PHE A 130 -4.14 10.57 15.51
CA PHE A 130 -4.09 11.62 16.53
C PHE A 130 -5.00 12.82 16.23
N GLN A 131 -5.59 12.91 15.04
CA GLN A 131 -6.63 13.88 14.73
C GLN A 131 -8.01 13.46 15.25
N ASN A 132 -8.16 12.22 15.70
CA ASN A 132 -9.37 11.71 16.32
C ASN A 132 -9.23 11.80 17.85
N ASP A 133 -9.96 12.72 18.49
CA ASP A 133 -10.02 12.89 19.95
C ASP A 133 -10.54 11.64 20.71
N ALA A 134 -10.94 10.60 19.96
CA ALA A 134 -11.47 9.34 20.51
C ALA A 134 -10.36 8.35 20.97
N ILE A 135 -9.10 8.60 20.62
CA ILE A 135 -7.97 7.77 21.12
C ILE A 135 -7.36 8.51 22.30
N GLU A 136 -7.74 8.12 23.51
CA GLU A 136 -7.13 8.65 24.73
C GLU A 136 -5.62 8.38 24.73
N LYS A 137 -4.84 9.42 25.07
CA LYS A 137 -3.38 9.35 25.21
C LYS A 137 -2.90 8.23 26.15
N THR A 138 -3.78 7.76 27.02
CA THR A 138 -3.54 6.67 27.97
C THR A 138 -3.29 5.31 27.34
N ASP A 139 -3.84 5.01 26.17
CA ASP A 139 -3.66 3.69 25.53
C ASP A 139 -2.30 3.56 24.84
N LEU A 140 -1.70 4.68 24.42
CA LEU A 140 -0.36 4.72 23.84
C LEU A 140 0.75 4.66 24.89
N ASP A 141 0.50 5.13 26.11
CA ASP A 141 1.44 5.08 27.23
C ASP A 141 1.46 3.71 27.94
N ARG A 142 0.38 2.93 27.85
CA ARG A 142 0.33 1.56 28.35
C ARG A 142 1.31 0.63 27.67
N ASP A 143 1.51 0.78 26.37
CA ASP A 143 2.43 -0.06 25.58
C ASP A 143 3.91 0.27 25.87
N ARG A 144 4.23 1.50 26.33
CA ARG A 144 5.59 1.88 26.75
C ARG A 144 6.00 1.24 28.08
N LYS A 145 5.07 0.88 28.94
CA LYS A 145 5.34 0.32 30.27
C LYS A 145 5.36 -1.21 30.32
N SER A 146 4.95 -1.90 29.24
CA SER A 146 4.97 -3.37 29.19
C SER A 146 6.22 -3.96 28.50
N VAL A 147 7.25 -3.13 28.23
CA VAL A 147 8.53 -3.54 27.68
C VAL A 147 9.63 -3.18 28.69
N VAL A 148 9.61 -3.86 29.83
CA VAL A 148 10.77 -4.00 30.74
C VAL A 148 10.91 -5.49 31.02
#